data_3c0d42f62616e96a872a317c55124930
#
_entry.id   3c0d42f62616e96a872a317c55124930
#
_cell.length_a   1.000
_cell.length_b   1.000
_cell.length_c   1.000
_cell.angle_alpha   90.00
_cell.angle_beta   90.00
_cell.angle_gamma   90.00
#
_symmetry.space_group_name_H-M   'P 1'
#
loop_
_entity.id
_entity.type
_entity.pdbx_description
1 polymer ?
#
loop_
_entity_poly.entity_id
_entity_poly.type
_entity_poly.pdbx_seq_one_letter_code
_entity_poly.pdbx_strand_id
1 'polypeptide(L)'
;MTIEKSKPVLLLGIDLEDVREYVPGGMNYRDRLETNTQVILQALESWGVSATFFTVGSVARRYPSLLRDIALLGHEIAAHGDTHTQLAKMGPNQMETDLARNLDALSVSEFGPVKGFRAPTFSLTQDTQWAYKVLADAG
;
A
#
# COMPACT_ATOMS: atom_id res chain seq x y z
N MET A 1 22.31 -32.45 17.56
CA MET A 1 21.60 -31.74 16.48
C MET A 1 21.38 -30.31 16.94
N THR A 2 22.25 -29.41 16.53
CA THR A 2 22.20 -27.98 16.95
C THR A 2 21.14 -27.30 16.09
N ILE A 3 20.03 -26.89 16.72
CA ILE A 3 19.03 -26.05 16.03
C ILE A 3 19.66 -24.69 15.83
N GLU A 4 20.05 -24.39 14.62
CA GLU A 4 20.49 -23.04 14.25
C GLU A 4 19.30 -22.10 14.44
N LYS A 5 19.37 -21.24 15.44
CA LYS A 5 18.33 -20.22 15.68
C LYS A 5 18.37 -19.25 14.50
N SER A 6 17.32 -19.28 13.67
CA SER A 6 17.14 -18.28 12.61
C SER A 6 17.22 -16.87 13.22
N LYS A 7 17.93 -15.97 12.56
CA LYS A 7 17.98 -14.56 12.98
C LYS A 7 16.56 -13.98 12.92
N PRO A 8 16.16 -13.14 13.87
CA PRO A 8 14.86 -12.49 13.83
C PRO A 8 14.77 -11.60 12.57
N VAL A 9 13.62 -11.65 11.91
CA VAL A 9 13.32 -10.86 10.70
C VAL A 9 12.29 -9.80 11.07
N LEU A 10 12.55 -8.54 10.71
CA LEU A 10 11.59 -7.44 10.81
C LEU A 10 11.03 -7.17 9.41
N LEU A 11 9.71 -7.19 9.27
CA LEU A 11 9.01 -6.75 8.06
C LEU A 11 8.51 -5.32 8.27
N LEU A 12 8.96 -4.40 7.41
CA LEU A 12 8.57 -3.01 7.48
C LEU A 12 7.55 -2.69 6.38
N GLY A 13 6.35 -2.28 6.77
CA GLY A 13 5.29 -1.84 5.87
C GLY A 13 4.92 -0.39 6.13
N ILE A 14 4.75 0.39 5.08
CA ILE A 14 4.39 1.80 5.11
C ILE A 14 3.11 1.97 4.30
N ASP A 15 2.09 2.59 4.89
CA ASP A 15 0.87 2.94 4.18
C ASP A 15 1.09 4.28 3.48
N LEU A 16 1.11 4.23 2.14
CA LEU A 16 1.29 5.40 1.29
C LEU A 16 -0.08 5.96 0.92
N GLU A 17 -0.55 6.85 1.77
CA GLU A 17 -1.86 7.47 1.71
C GLU A 17 -1.80 8.96 2.06
N ASP A 18 -2.74 9.74 1.56
CA ASP A 18 -2.86 11.15 1.92
C ASP A 18 -3.96 11.32 2.96
N VAL A 19 -3.57 11.38 4.23
CA VAL A 19 -4.50 11.52 5.35
C VAL A 19 -5.43 12.74 5.20
N ARG A 20 -5.04 13.75 4.43
CA ARG A 20 -5.86 14.93 4.15
C ARG A 20 -7.18 14.58 3.44
N GLU A 21 -7.19 13.49 2.66
CA GLU A 21 -8.39 13.02 1.95
C GLU A 21 -9.45 12.45 2.90
N TYR A 22 -9.05 12.07 4.14
CA TYR A 22 -9.90 11.31 5.07
C TYR A 22 -10.30 12.09 6.32
N VAL A 23 -9.76 13.30 6.50
CA VAL A 23 -10.07 14.13 7.67
C VAL A 23 -10.86 15.37 7.29
N PRO A 24 -11.81 15.83 8.11
CA PRO A 24 -12.55 17.07 7.85
C PRO A 24 -11.61 18.26 7.68
N GLY A 25 -11.75 19.00 6.58
CA GLY A 25 -10.90 20.16 6.29
C GLY A 25 -9.45 19.82 5.93
N GLY A 26 -9.12 18.56 5.76
CA GLY A 26 -7.75 18.09 5.49
C GLY A 26 -7.11 18.73 4.27
N MET A 27 -7.88 19.00 3.22
CA MET A 27 -7.39 19.64 2.00
C MET A 27 -6.94 21.11 2.19
N ASN A 28 -7.23 21.71 3.34
CA ASN A 28 -6.70 23.04 3.71
C ASN A 28 -5.25 22.96 4.23
N TYR A 29 -4.76 21.77 4.56
CA TYR A 29 -3.37 21.58 4.98
C TYR A 29 -2.46 21.43 3.76
N ARG A 30 -1.20 21.82 3.95
CA ARG A 30 -0.17 21.68 2.91
C ARG A 30 0.05 20.23 2.57
N ASP A 31 0.12 19.93 1.27
CA ASP A 31 0.58 18.64 0.79
C ASP A 31 2.05 18.41 1.16
N ARG A 32 2.31 17.28 1.80
CA ARG A 32 3.65 16.86 2.22
C ARG A 32 3.94 15.40 1.87
N LEU A 33 3.03 14.72 1.17
CA LEU A 33 3.14 13.31 0.93
C LEU A 33 4.47 12.97 0.25
N GLU A 34 4.75 13.58 -0.89
CA GLU A 34 5.97 13.35 -1.63
C GLU A 34 7.22 13.71 -0.81
N THR A 35 7.24 14.91 -0.20
CA THR A 35 8.38 15.37 0.62
C THR A 35 8.65 14.42 1.79
N ASN A 36 7.62 13.98 2.50
CA ASN A 36 7.78 13.07 3.64
C ASN A 36 8.22 11.68 3.18
N THR A 37 7.70 11.19 2.05
CA THR A 37 8.11 9.90 1.49
C THR A 37 9.57 9.92 1.07
N GLN A 38 10.07 11.01 0.47
CA GLN A 38 11.48 11.13 0.13
C GLN A 38 12.39 11.08 1.37
N VAL A 39 11.98 11.68 2.49
CA VAL A 39 12.73 11.58 3.76
C VAL A 39 12.77 10.13 4.26
N ILE A 40 11.65 9.41 4.15
CA ILE A 40 11.58 7.99 4.53
C ILE A 40 12.50 7.15 3.63
N LEU A 41 12.48 7.36 2.32
CA LEU A 41 13.34 6.65 1.37
C LEU A 41 14.82 6.86 1.68
N GLN A 42 15.24 8.09 1.96
CA GLN A 42 16.62 8.40 2.38
C GLN A 42 17.01 7.68 3.66
N ALA A 43 16.12 7.59 4.64
CA ALA A 43 16.37 6.86 5.89
C ALA A 43 16.52 5.35 5.62
N LEU A 44 15.61 4.74 4.84
CA LEU A 44 15.66 3.33 4.47
C LEU A 44 16.96 2.99 3.72
N GLU A 45 17.37 3.83 2.78
CA GLU A 45 18.63 3.70 2.04
C GLU A 45 19.83 3.76 3.00
N SER A 46 19.85 4.74 3.91
CA SER A 46 20.95 4.89 4.89
C SER A 46 21.09 3.69 5.83
N TRP A 47 20.00 2.98 6.10
CA TRP A 47 19.99 1.77 6.92
C TRP A 47 20.20 0.48 6.12
N GLY A 48 20.19 0.55 4.79
CA GLY A 48 20.31 -0.61 3.91
C GLY A 48 19.13 -1.59 4.04
N VAL A 49 17.91 -1.07 4.27
CA VAL A 49 16.70 -1.89 4.46
C VAL A 49 15.65 -1.59 3.40
N SER A 50 14.91 -2.63 3.01
CA SER A 50 13.76 -2.51 2.12
C SER A 50 12.46 -2.51 2.91
N ALA A 51 11.41 -1.90 2.34
CA ALA A 51 10.07 -1.84 2.90
C ALA A 51 9.03 -2.17 1.83
N THR A 52 7.81 -2.52 2.26
CA THR A 52 6.64 -2.61 1.40
C THR A 52 5.80 -1.34 1.57
N PHE A 53 5.52 -0.65 0.45
CA PHE A 53 4.66 0.53 0.41
C PHE A 53 3.26 0.13 -0.06
N PHE A 54 2.33 0.05 0.89
CA PHE A 54 0.92 -0.21 0.62
C PHE A 54 0.27 1.08 0.12
N THR A 55 -0.02 1.15 -1.18
CA THR A 55 -0.31 2.40 -1.86
C THR A 55 -1.77 2.50 -2.28
N VAL A 56 -2.42 3.60 -1.90
CA VAL A 56 -3.79 3.92 -2.32
C VAL A 56 -3.80 4.38 -3.79
N GLY A 57 -4.82 3.99 -4.55
CA GLY A 57 -4.91 4.28 -5.98
C GLY A 57 -4.95 5.79 -6.30
N SER A 58 -5.60 6.61 -5.46
CA SER A 58 -5.60 8.07 -5.61
C SER A 58 -4.18 8.65 -5.54
N VAL A 59 -3.35 8.12 -4.66
CA VAL A 59 -1.93 8.51 -4.51
C VAL A 59 -1.11 8.04 -5.71
N ALA A 60 -1.32 6.80 -6.16
CA ALA A 60 -0.61 6.25 -7.32
C ALA A 60 -0.82 7.11 -8.57
N ARG A 61 -2.06 7.52 -8.83
CA ARG A 61 -2.39 8.39 -9.97
C ARG A 61 -1.81 9.79 -9.84
N ARG A 62 -1.73 10.33 -8.63
CA ARG A 62 -1.25 11.69 -8.38
C ARG A 62 0.28 11.78 -8.40
N TYR A 63 0.97 10.73 -7.97
CA TYR A 63 2.43 10.72 -7.82
C TYR A 63 3.11 9.52 -8.52
N PRO A 64 2.93 9.33 -9.83
CA PRO A 64 3.51 8.18 -10.55
C PRO A 64 5.05 8.17 -10.49
N SER A 65 5.69 9.34 -10.49
CA SER A 65 7.15 9.46 -10.35
C SER A 65 7.65 8.97 -9.00
N LEU A 66 6.90 9.24 -7.92
CA LEU A 66 7.23 8.78 -6.58
C LEU A 66 7.20 7.25 -6.49
N LEU A 67 6.19 6.61 -7.10
CA LEU A 67 6.12 5.14 -7.15
C LEU A 67 7.32 4.57 -7.91
N ARG A 68 7.74 5.22 -8.99
CA ARG A 68 8.93 4.83 -9.74
C ARG A 68 10.18 4.90 -8.85
N ASP A 69 10.37 6.00 -8.10
CA ASP A 69 11.50 6.16 -7.20
C ASP A 69 11.51 5.07 -6.11
N ILE A 70 10.36 4.78 -5.48
CA ILE A 70 10.18 3.71 -4.49
C ILE A 70 10.67 2.37 -5.05
N ALA A 71 10.20 2.02 -6.25
CA ALA A 71 10.54 0.74 -6.86
C ALA A 71 12.01 0.66 -7.33
N LEU A 72 12.56 1.75 -7.89
CA LEU A 72 13.98 1.81 -8.30
C LEU A 72 14.94 1.66 -7.12
N LEU A 73 14.54 2.09 -5.92
CA LEU A 73 15.29 1.90 -4.69
C LEU A 73 15.14 0.49 -4.09
N GLY A 74 14.42 -0.41 -4.76
CA GLY A 74 14.29 -1.82 -4.36
C GLY A 74 13.26 -2.07 -3.28
N HIS A 75 12.28 -1.17 -3.11
CA HIS A 75 11.15 -1.37 -2.23
C HIS A 75 10.00 -2.03 -2.98
N GLU A 76 9.14 -2.76 -2.26
CA GLU A 76 7.93 -3.35 -2.80
C GLU A 76 6.79 -2.34 -2.83
N ILE A 77 6.00 -2.34 -3.92
CA ILE A 77 4.73 -1.63 -4.01
C ILE A 77 3.61 -2.66 -3.89
N ALA A 78 2.66 -2.41 -2.99
CA ALA A 78 1.53 -3.26 -2.71
C ALA A 78 0.21 -2.46 -2.71
N ALA A 79 -0.91 -3.16 -2.82
CA ALA A 79 -2.23 -2.55 -2.90
C ALA A 79 -2.78 -2.15 -1.53
N HIS A 80 -3.45 -0.98 -1.46
CA HIS A 80 -4.11 -0.46 -0.26
C HIS A 80 -5.54 0.06 -0.53
N GLY A 81 -6.19 -0.52 -1.53
CA GLY A 81 -7.47 -0.05 -2.07
C GLY A 81 -7.33 1.18 -2.96
N ASP A 82 -8.36 1.45 -3.75
CA ASP A 82 -8.38 2.62 -4.64
C ASP A 82 -8.77 3.90 -3.89
N THR A 83 -9.75 3.78 -2.98
CA THR A 83 -10.39 4.89 -2.27
C THR A 83 -10.17 4.88 -0.77
N HIS A 84 -9.30 4.01 -0.24
CA HIS A 84 -9.06 3.82 1.19
C HIS A 84 -10.33 3.53 2.00
N THR A 85 -11.31 2.86 1.40
CA THR A 85 -12.57 2.51 2.06
C THR A 85 -12.44 1.24 2.89
N GLN A 86 -12.94 1.26 4.13
CA GLN A 86 -12.97 0.08 5.01
C GLN A 86 -13.78 -1.06 4.41
N LEU A 87 -13.31 -2.28 4.50
CA LEU A 87 -14.02 -3.47 3.98
C LEU A 87 -15.42 -3.64 4.58
N ALA A 88 -15.61 -3.30 5.85
CA ALA A 88 -16.92 -3.36 6.50
C ALA A 88 -17.97 -2.39 5.88
N LYS A 89 -17.53 -1.42 5.08
CA LYS A 89 -18.39 -0.47 4.36
C LYS A 89 -18.62 -0.85 2.90
N MET A 90 -18.06 -2.00 2.47
CA MET A 90 -18.19 -2.53 1.13
C MET A 90 -18.81 -3.93 1.16
N GLY A 91 -19.31 -4.38 -0.02
CA GLY A 91 -19.55 -5.80 -0.29
C GLY A 91 -18.48 -6.35 -1.25
N PRO A 92 -18.52 -7.68 -1.52
CA PRO A 92 -17.54 -8.32 -2.40
C PRO A 92 -17.37 -7.63 -3.77
N ASN A 93 -18.48 -7.32 -4.46
CA ASN A 93 -18.44 -6.69 -5.78
C ASN A 93 -17.84 -5.26 -5.76
N GLN A 94 -18.06 -4.52 -4.67
CA GLN A 94 -17.47 -3.19 -4.51
C GLN A 94 -15.97 -3.30 -4.26
N MET A 95 -15.54 -4.26 -3.43
CA MET A 95 -14.12 -4.53 -3.21
C MET A 95 -13.42 -4.99 -4.49
N GLU A 96 -14.05 -5.87 -5.28
CA GLU A 96 -13.52 -6.30 -6.56
C GLU A 96 -13.26 -5.11 -7.49
N THR A 97 -14.23 -4.20 -7.59
CA THR A 97 -14.10 -2.98 -8.40
C THR A 97 -13.02 -2.05 -7.87
N ASP A 98 -12.98 -1.82 -6.55
CA ASP A 98 -11.99 -0.96 -5.89
C ASP A 98 -10.57 -1.53 -6.06
N LEU A 99 -10.40 -2.82 -5.83
CA LEU A 99 -9.12 -3.51 -6.02
C LEU A 99 -8.65 -3.45 -7.47
N ALA A 100 -9.53 -3.72 -8.44
CA ALA A 100 -9.18 -3.65 -9.86
C ALA A 100 -8.68 -2.25 -10.26
N ARG A 101 -9.34 -1.18 -9.78
CA ARG A 101 -8.91 0.21 -10.01
C ARG A 101 -7.58 0.53 -9.33
N ASN A 102 -7.37 0.00 -8.13
CA ASN A 102 -6.10 0.17 -7.42
C ASN A 102 -4.97 -0.52 -8.19
N LEU A 103 -5.15 -1.77 -8.60
CA LEU A 103 -4.16 -2.52 -9.40
C LEU A 103 -3.86 -1.84 -10.73
N ASP A 104 -4.87 -1.31 -11.43
CA ASP A 104 -4.71 -0.52 -12.64
C ASP A 104 -3.84 0.73 -12.40
N ALA A 105 -4.11 1.48 -11.32
CA ALA A 105 -3.32 2.64 -10.95
C ALA A 105 -1.86 2.29 -10.60
N LEU A 106 -1.61 1.11 -10.02
CA LEU A 106 -0.27 0.63 -9.67
C LEU A 106 0.47 0.03 -10.86
N SER A 107 -0.22 -0.45 -11.90
CA SER A 107 0.37 -1.07 -13.10
C SER A 107 1.17 -0.08 -13.96
N VAL A 108 0.99 1.21 -13.77
CA VAL A 108 1.79 2.27 -14.40
C VAL A 108 3.26 2.22 -13.98
N SER A 109 3.56 1.54 -12.87
CA SER A 109 4.93 1.20 -12.48
C SER A 109 5.39 -0.05 -13.22
N GLU A 110 6.37 0.05 -14.12
CA GLU A 110 6.97 -1.05 -14.90
C GLU A 110 7.72 -2.09 -14.02
N PHE A 111 7.39 -2.22 -12.72
CA PHE A 111 8.20 -2.90 -11.72
C PHE A 111 7.67 -4.26 -11.27
N GLY A 112 6.87 -4.89 -12.11
CA GLY A 112 6.37 -6.25 -11.86
C GLY A 112 4.98 -6.30 -11.21
N PRO A 113 4.44 -7.50 -11.01
CA PRO A 113 3.10 -7.68 -10.50
C PRO A 113 2.98 -7.27 -9.03
N VAL A 114 1.90 -6.59 -8.68
CA VAL A 114 1.52 -6.33 -7.29
C VAL A 114 1.14 -7.65 -6.63
N LYS A 115 1.77 -8.00 -5.51
CA LYS A 115 1.58 -9.29 -4.81
C LYS A 115 0.99 -9.15 -3.42
N GLY A 116 1.01 -7.95 -2.87
CA GLY A 116 0.57 -7.67 -1.50
C GLY A 116 -0.68 -6.81 -1.46
N PHE A 117 -1.52 -7.03 -0.45
CA PHE A 117 -2.66 -6.20 -0.12
C PHE A 117 -2.72 -5.94 1.39
N ARG A 118 -2.98 -4.71 1.77
CA ARG A 118 -3.35 -4.33 3.14
C ARG A 118 -4.72 -3.66 3.13
N ALA A 119 -5.64 -4.17 3.94
CA ALA A 119 -6.95 -3.56 4.06
C ALA A 119 -6.87 -2.19 4.75
N PRO A 120 -7.49 -1.13 4.20
CA PRO A 120 -7.57 0.16 4.84
C PRO A 120 -8.06 0.05 6.29
N THR A 121 -7.42 0.78 7.22
CA THR A 121 -7.76 0.82 8.65
C THR A 121 -7.82 -0.55 9.33
N PHE A 122 -7.01 -1.52 8.90
CA PHE A 122 -7.01 -2.90 9.42
C PHE A 122 -8.38 -3.59 9.39
N SER A 123 -9.20 -3.26 8.38
CA SER A 123 -10.60 -3.69 8.30
C SER A 123 -10.80 -5.14 7.81
N LEU A 124 -9.74 -5.92 7.61
CA LEU A 124 -9.83 -7.35 7.36
C LEU A 124 -10.00 -8.07 8.71
N THR A 125 -11.24 -8.39 9.05
CA THR A 125 -11.66 -8.97 10.33
C THR A 125 -12.47 -10.25 10.11
N GLN A 126 -12.97 -10.86 11.20
CA GLN A 126 -13.86 -12.03 11.09
C GLN A 126 -15.11 -11.75 10.27
N ASP A 127 -15.66 -10.53 10.34
CA ASP A 127 -16.88 -10.16 9.62
C ASP A 127 -16.64 -9.86 8.13
N THR A 128 -15.38 -9.72 7.72
CA THR A 128 -14.99 -9.39 6.35
C THR A 128 -14.15 -10.49 5.67
N GLN A 129 -14.21 -11.73 6.18
CA GLN A 129 -13.46 -12.88 5.63
C GLN A 129 -13.79 -13.19 4.16
N TRP A 130 -14.94 -12.76 3.67
CA TRP A 130 -15.31 -12.83 2.27
C TRP A 130 -14.29 -12.14 1.35
N ALA A 131 -13.52 -11.18 1.89
CA ALA A 131 -12.47 -10.48 1.14
C ALA A 131 -11.33 -11.41 0.70
N TYR A 132 -11.05 -12.48 1.43
CA TYR A 132 -10.03 -13.46 1.01
C TYR A 132 -10.34 -14.09 -0.35
N LYS A 133 -11.65 -14.34 -0.62
CA LYS A 133 -12.05 -14.86 -1.93
C LYS A 133 -11.80 -13.83 -3.03
N VAL A 134 -12.15 -12.57 -2.81
CA VAL A 134 -11.91 -11.49 -3.79
C VAL A 134 -10.42 -11.34 -4.08
N LEU A 135 -9.57 -11.39 -3.04
CA LEU A 135 -8.12 -11.32 -3.20
C LEU A 135 -7.56 -12.52 -3.98
N ALA A 136 -8.03 -13.73 -3.67
CA ALA A 136 -7.61 -14.95 -4.37
C ALA A 136 -8.04 -14.97 -5.84
N ASP A 137 -9.21 -14.45 -6.16
CA ASP A 137 -9.72 -14.37 -7.53
C ASP A 137 -8.96 -13.30 -8.36
N ALA A 138 -8.36 -12.30 -7.70
CA ALA A 138 -7.58 -11.25 -8.35
C ALA A 138 -6.11 -11.64 -8.65
N GLY A 139 -5.61 -12.75 -8.08
CA GLY A 139 -4.23 -13.25 -8.22
C GLY A 139 -3.31 -12.72 -7.16
#